data_b2b295bcba1755013943cbf164cd6276
#
_entry.id   b2b295bcba1755013943cbf164cd6276
#
_cell.length_a   1.000
_cell.length_b   1.000
_cell.length_c   1.000
_cell.angle_alpha   90.00
_cell.angle_beta   90.00
_cell.angle_gamma   90.00
#
_symmetry.space_group_name_H-M   'P 1'
#
loop_
_entity.id
_entity.type
_entity.pdbx_description
1 polymer ?
#
loop_
_entity_poly.entity_id
_entity_poly.type
_entity_poly.pdbx_seq_one_letter_code
_entity_poly.pdbx_strand_id
1 'polypeptide(L)'
;MEQLNYTLTNEDGTPFLREYVYHVGSFHYNWHKEIEILCVLSGRVEVCSGGMLYELEEDDLLLVNANVGHATLSRAVDSTIMLLRVNPSFLKKGCPDFERRSIRLCSDAASRNDSRFVKIRHCMAQMLISHFSDDPLDTFAFSAALNALAWILLSKFQPQLQNSAVYSDRKDEKNIHEMIQFLEERYREKLTLQDMAKRWNYSATYA
;
A
#
# COMPACT_ATOMS: atom_id res chain seq x y z
N MET A 1 12.56 19.31 3.25
CA MET A 1 11.53 19.46 2.19
C MET A 1 10.20 19.12 2.83
N GLU A 2 9.17 19.94 2.65
CA GLU A 2 7.85 19.62 3.20
C GLU A 2 7.31 18.34 2.56
N GLN A 3 6.70 17.50 3.37
CA GLN A 3 6.04 16.29 2.90
C GLN A 3 4.73 16.70 2.21
N LEU A 4 4.58 16.38 0.93
CA LEU A 4 3.31 16.57 0.24
C LEU A 4 2.40 15.39 0.57
N ASN A 5 1.21 15.66 1.06
CA ASN A 5 0.24 14.60 1.32
C ASN A 5 -1.19 15.13 1.26
N TYR A 6 -2.12 14.25 0.91
CA TYR A 6 -3.56 14.50 1.04
C TYR A 6 -4.32 13.20 1.32
N THR A 7 -5.52 13.35 1.87
CA THR A 7 -6.43 12.25 2.16
C THR A 7 -7.82 12.63 1.69
N LEU A 8 -8.42 11.77 0.87
CA LEU A 8 -9.83 11.84 0.52
C LEU A 8 -10.60 10.85 1.38
N THR A 9 -11.77 11.27 1.86
CA THR A 9 -12.65 10.44 2.70
C THR A 9 -13.99 10.22 2.01
N ASN A 10 -14.63 9.10 2.35
CA ASN A 10 -16.04 8.86 2.03
C ASN A 10 -16.94 9.77 2.88
N GLU A 11 -18.25 9.75 2.60
CA GLU A 11 -19.26 10.50 3.37
C GLU A 11 -19.29 10.15 4.85
N ASP A 12 -18.93 8.91 5.20
CA ASP A 12 -18.83 8.42 6.58
C ASP A 12 -17.51 8.79 7.28
N GLY A 13 -16.62 9.56 6.62
CA GLY A 13 -15.32 9.96 7.13
C GLY A 13 -14.23 8.90 7.01
N THR A 14 -14.52 7.70 6.49
CA THR A 14 -13.49 6.68 6.29
C THR A 14 -12.54 7.06 5.14
N PRO A 15 -11.21 6.87 5.31
CA PRO A 15 -10.26 7.15 4.25
C PRO A 15 -10.53 6.29 3.01
N PHE A 16 -10.64 6.95 1.86
CA PHE A 16 -10.86 6.32 0.58
C PHE A 16 -9.58 6.23 -0.24
N LEU A 17 -8.80 7.33 -0.25
CA LEU A 17 -7.55 7.46 -0.95
C LEU A 17 -6.62 8.36 -0.15
N ARG A 18 -5.34 8.00 -0.11
CA ARG A 18 -4.26 8.82 0.47
C ARG A 18 -3.07 8.81 -0.47
N GLU A 19 -2.48 9.95 -0.70
CA GLU A 19 -1.25 10.06 -1.46
C GLU A 19 -0.21 10.87 -0.69
N TYR A 20 1.04 10.41 -0.77
CA TYR A 20 2.17 10.97 -0.05
C TYR A 20 3.37 11.07 -0.98
N VAL A 21 4.13 12.17 -0.85
CA VAL A 21 5.49 12.26 -1.37
C VAL A 21 6.39 12.60 -0.20
N TYR A 22 7.36 11.75 0.10
CA TYR A 22 8.23 11.92 1.25
C TYR A 22 9.60 11.25 1.06
N HIS A 23 10.58 11.73 1.85
CA HIS A 23 11.86 11.06 1.97
C HIS A 23 11.75 9.81 2.84
N VAL A 24 12.26 8.72 2.36
CA VAL A 24 12.30 7.46 3.11
C VAL A 24 13.37 7.58 4.19
N GLY A 25 12.93 7.51 5.44
CA GLY A 25 13.80 7.54 6.60
C GLY A 25 14.19 6.14 7.08
N SER A 26 14.15 5.96 8.41
CA SER A 26 14.36 4.68 9.07
C SER A 26 13.21 3.70 8.78
N PHE A 27 13.51 2.42 8.95
CA PHE A 27 12.61 1.31 8.81
C PHE A 27 11.27 1.52 9.53
N HIS A 28 10.16 1.38 8.79
CA HIS A 28 8.81 1.38 9.34
C HIS A 28 8.06 0.15 8.83
N TYR A 29 7.56 -0.64 9.78
CA TYR A 29 6.64 -1.72 9.46
C TYR A 29 5.23 -1.16 9.37
N ASN A 30 4.53 -1.52 8.29
CA ASN A 30 3.15 -1.12 8.03
C ASN A 30 2.27 -2.34 7.80
N TRP A 31 1.04 -2.25 8.25
CA TRP A 31 -0.04 -3.16 7.91
C TRP A 31 -1.33 -2.36 7.80
N HIS A 32 -2.07 -2.52 6.73
CA HIS A 32 -3.31 -1.78 6.52
C HIS A 32 -4.23 -2.48 5.51
N LYS A 33 -5.52 -2.08 5.48
CA LYS A 33 -6.57 -2.64 4.63
C LYS A 33 -6.58 -2.08 3.21
N GLU A 34 -5.83 -1.02 2.95
CA GLU A 34 -5.70 -0.41 1.64
C GLU A 34 -4.69 -1.18 0.77
N ILE A 35 -4.86 -1.06 -0.55
CA ILE A 35 -3.81 -1.36 -1.51
C ILE A 35 -2.83 -0.19 -1.51
N GLU A 36 -1.55 -0.48 -1.54
CA GLU A 36 -0.51 0.53 -1.62
C GLU A 36 0.27 0.40 -2.93
N ILE A 37 0.43 1.50 -3.65
CA ILE A 37 1.31 1.59 -4.82
C ILE A 37 2.44 2.55 -4.47
N LEU A 38 3.66 2.04 -4.51
CA LEU A 38 4.88 2.79 -4.28
C LEU A 38 5.60 3.04 -5.60
N CYS A 39 6.01 4.29 -5.82
CA CYS A 39 6.84 4.73 -6.94
C CYS A 39 8.10 5.40 -6.38
N VAL A 40 9.27 4.96 -6.79
CA VAL A 40 10.54 5.62 -6.44
C VAL A 40 10.75 6.83 -7.33
N LEU A 41 10.78 8.02 -6.75
CA LEU A 41 11.03 9.28 -7.48
C LEU A 41 12.51 9.60 -7.59
N SER A 42 13.30 9.21 -6.59
CA SER A 42 14.76 9.33 -6.62
C SER A 42 15.40 8.38 -5.62
N GLY A 43 16.64 7.99 -5.89
CA GLY A 43 17.42 7.13 -5.01
C GLY A 43 17.09 5.66 -5.16
N ARG A 44 17.21 4.91 -4.04
CA ARG A 44 17.01 3.45 -4.00
C ARG A 44 16.35 3.06 -2.67
N VAL A 45 15.37 2.19 -2.74
CA VAL A 45 14.67 1.67 -1.56
C VAL A 45 14.55 0.15 -1.61
N GLU A 46 14.54 -0.46 -0.43
CA GLU A 46 14.14 -1.86 -0.26
C GLU A 46 12.75 -1.92 0.37
N VAL A 47 11.93 -2.81 -0.15
CA VAL A 47 10.61 -3.11 0.41
C VAL A 47 10.55 -4.59 0.73
N CYS A 48 10.38 -4.91 2.02
CA CYS A 48 10.04 -6.26 2.45
C CYS A 48 8.53 -6.38 2.50
N SER A 49 7.95 -7.28 1.72
CA SER A 49 6.49 -7.47 1.66
C SER A 49 6.14 -8.93 1.41
N GLY A 50 5.25 -9.47 2.24
CA GLY A 50 4.82 -10.87 2.10
C GLY A 50 5.96 -11.88 2.16
N GLY A 51 7.01 -11.60 2.95
CA GLY A 51 8.21 -12.43 3.07
C GLY A 51 9.21 -12.32 1.90
N MET A 52 8.94 -11.44 0.94
CA MET A 52 9.82 -11.18 -0.20
C MET A 52 10.52 -9.83 -0.05
N LEU A 53 11.78 -9.75 -0.47
CA LEU A 53 12.54 -8.51 -0.54
C LEU A 53 12.55 -8.00 -1.98
N TYR A 54 12.19 -6.73 -2.15
CA TYR A 54 12.21 -6.01 -3.42
C TYR A 54 13.22 -4.88 -3.34
N GLU A 55 14.16 -4.83 -4.25
CA GLU A 55 15.08 -3.71 -4.44
C GLU A 55 14.53 -2.84 -5.58
N LEU A 56 14.23 -1.58 -5.28
CA LEU A 56 13.60 -0.66 -6.21
C LEU A 56 14.51 0.55 -6.43
N GLU A 57 14.66 0.95 -7.66
CA GLU A 57 15.39 2.14 -8.10
C GLU A 57 14.43 3.20 -8.65
N GLU A 58 14.97 4.35 -9.03
CA GLU A 58 14.21 5.43 -9.64
C GLU A 58 13.31 4.93 -10.78
N ASP A 59 12.07 5.39 -10.81
CA ASP A 59 10.99 4.98 -11.71
C ASP A 59 10.42 3.57 -11.50
N ASP A 60 10.93 2.79 -10.54
CA ASP A 60 10.32 1.50 -10.22
C ASP A 60 9.02 1.66 -9.44
N LEU A 61 8.12 0.71 -9.68
CA LEU A 61 6.81 0.59 -9.06
C LEU A 61 6.67 -0.75 -8.35
N LEU A 62 6.08 -0.72 -7.16
CA LEU A 62 5.65 -1.91 -6.44
C LEU A 62 4.21 -1.71 -5.93
N LEU A 63 3.36 -2.72 -6.09
CA LEU A 63 2.05 -2.77 -5.43
C LEU A 63 2.09 -3.76 -4.26
N VAL A 64 1.74 -3.26 -3.09
CA VAL A 64 1.45 -4.07 -1.90
C VAL A 64 -0.06 -4.27 -1.82
N ASN A 65 -0.50 -5.52 -1.79
CA ASN A 65 -1.91 -5.83 -1.67
C ASN A 65 -2.46 -5.54 -0.27
N ALA A 66 -3.76 -5.35 -0.17
CA ALA A 66 -4.44 -5.14 1.09
C ALA A 66 -4.15 -6.26 2.10
N ASN A 67 -4.01 -5.91 3.36
CA ASN A 67 -3.73 -6.82 4.47
C ASN A 67 -2.38 -7.58 4.36
N VAL A 68 -1.41 -7.07 3.61
CA VAL A 68 -0.06 -7.62 3.54
C VAL A 68 0.88 -6.75 4.38
N GLY A 69 1.52 -7.37 5.38
CA GLY A 69 2.55 -6.73 6.18
C GLY A 69 3.77 -6.38 5.32
N HIS A 70 4.25 -5.15 5.45
CA HIS A 70 5.38 -4.69 4.67
C HIS A 70 6.19 -3.62 5.41
N ALA A 71 7.41 -3.42 4.94
CA ALA A 71 8.30 -2.40 5.47
C ALA A 71 9.17 -1.82 4.36
N THR A 72 9.39 -0.52 4.41
CA THR A 72 10.24 0.19 3.44
C THR A 72 11.47 0.76 4.14
N LEU A 73 12.63 0.60 3.52
CA LEU A 73 13.91 1.05 4.01
C LEU A 73 14.67 1.77 2.90
N SER A 74 15.19 2.96 3.19
CA SER A 74 16.10 3.66 2.28
C SER A 74 17.45 2.95 2.20
N ARG A 75 17.99 2.84 0.99
CA ARG A 75 19.34 2.32 0.71
C ARG A 75 20.27 3.38 0.09
N ALA A 76 19.75 4.56 -0.11
CA ALA A 76 20.55 5.71 -0.55
C ALA A 76 20.16 6.94 0.28
N VAL A 77 21.08 7.87 0.40
CA VAL A 77 20.79 9.17 1.01
C VAL A 77 19.75 9.89 0.15
N ASP A 78 18.75 10.48 0.81
CA ASP A 78 17.69 11.26 0.17
C ASP A 78 16.78 10.50 -0.82
N SER A 79 16.58 9.19 -0.60
CA SER A 79 15.59 8.45 -1.38
C SER A 79 14.20 9.02 -1.15
N THR A 80 13.51 9.36 -2.25
CA THR A 80 12.16 9.93 -2.24
C THR A 80 11.20 9.00 -2.94
N ILE A 81 10.05 8.78 -2.34
CA ILE A 81 8.97 7.97 -2.92
C ILE A 81 7.68 8.75 -2.99
N MET A 82 6.87 8.42 -3.99
CA MET A 82 5.45 8.72 -4.05
C MET A 82 4.68 7.45 -3.71
N LEU A 83 3.75 7.55 -2.80
CA LEU A 83 3.01 6.44 -2.27
C LEU A 83 1.51 6.74 -2.35
N LEU A 84 0.75 5.87 -2.98
CA LEU A 84 -0.69 5.95 -3.12
C LEU A 84 -1.35 4.78 -2.40
N ARG A 85 -2.22 5.07 -1.43
CA ARG A 85 -3.10 4.09 -0.79
C ARG A 85 -4.52 4.26 -1.26
N VAL A 86 -5.13 3.17 -1.68
CA VAL A 86 -6.51 3.17 -2.19
C VAL A 86 -7.32 2.09 -1.49
N ASN A 87 -8.51 2.43 -1.01
CA ASN A 87 -9.42 1.44 -0.44
C ASN A 87 -9.84 0.43 -1.52
N PRO A 88 -9.70 -0.89 -1.28
CA PRO A 88 -10.06 -1.92 -2.25
C PRO A 88 -11.51 -1.85 -2.75
N SER A 89 -12.42 -1.26 -1.97
CA SER A 89 -13.82 -1.08 -2.36
C SER A 89 -14.00 -0.33 -3.67
N PHE A 90 -13.05 0.54 -4.02
CA PHE A 90 -13.05 1.25 -5.29
C PHE A 90 -12.92 0.30 -6.50
N LEU A 91 -12.08 -0.72 -6.38
CA LEU A 91 -11.86 -1.69 -7.45
C LEU A 91 -13.01 -2.71 -7.59
N LYS A 92 -13.89 -2.82 -6.56
CA LYS A 92 -15.08 -3.69 -6.63
C LYS A 92 -16.07 -3.25 -7.71
N LYS A 93 -16.05 -1.99 -8.15
CA LYS A 93 -16.88 -1.53 -9.26
C LYS A 93 -16.62 -2.30 -10.56
N GLY A 94 -15.36 -2.68 -10.80
CA GLY A 94 -14.94 -3.45 -11.97
C GLY A 94 -14.63 -4.92 -11.68
N CYS A 95 -14.47 -5.30 -10.41
CA CYS A 95 -14.17 -6.65 -9.97
C CYS A 95 -14.85 -6.91 -8.61
N PRO A 96 -16.13 -7.36 -8.59
CA PRO A 96 -16.93 -7.47 -7.36
C PRO A 96 -16.30 -8.32 -6.24
N ASP A 97 -15.53 -9.33 -6.61
CA ASP A 97 -14.82 -10.24 -5.69
C ASP A 97 -13.36 -9.84 -5.43
N PHE A 98 -13.01 -8.58 -5.66
CA PHE A 98 -11.63 -8.08 -5.57
C PHE A 98 -10.95 -8.37 -4.21
N GLU A 99 -11.70 -8.36 -3.11
CA GLU A 99 -11.16 -8.69 -1.77
C GLU A 99 -10.55 -10.10 -1.68
N ARG A 100 -10.94 -10.99 -2.60
CA ARG A 100 -10.43 -12.36 -2.70
C ARG A 100 -9.29 -12.48 -3.72
N ARG A 101 -8.83 -11.35 -4.26
CA ARG A 101 -7.83 -11.30 -5.33
C ARG A 101 -6.62 -10.51 -4.90
N SER A 102 -5.52 -10.76 -5.58
CA SER A 102 -4.28 -9.98 -5.48
C SER A 102 -3.81 -9.55 -6.85
N ILE A 103 -3.18 -8.40 -6.90
CA ILE A 103 -2.50 -7.89 -8.09
C ILE A 103 -1.01 -8.11 -7.93
N ARG A 104 -0.37 -8.62 -8.96
CA ARG A 104 1.07 -8.76 -9.05
C ARG A 104 1.61 -7.63 -9.91
N LEU A 105 2.20 -6.63 -9.26
CA LEU A 105 2.77 -5.46 -9.92
C LEU A 105 4.09 -5.12 -9.22
N CYS A 106 5.18 -5.34 -9.95
CA CYS A 106 6.52 -4.90 -9.60
C CYS A 106 7.25 -4.62 -10.90
N SER A 107 7.87 -3.46 -11.02
CA SER A 107 8.78 -3.17 -12.13
C SER A 107 10.23 -3.30 -11.68
N ASP A 108 11.11 -3.40 -12.65
CA ASP A 108 12.55 -3.46 -12.52
C ASP A 108 13.24 -2.73 -13.69
N ALA A 109 14.55 -2.72 -13.71
CA ALA A 109 15.34 -2.06 -14.76
C ALA A 109 14.95 -2.47 -16.20
N ALA A 110 14.48 -3.70 -16.40
CA ALA A 110 14.08 -4.20 -17.72
C ALA A 110 12.66 -3.78 -18.11
N SER A 111 11.77 -3.62 -17.13
CA SER A 111 10.34 -3.42 -17.35
C SER A 111 9.83 -2.02 -17.01
N ARG A 112 10.57 -1.20 -16.26
CA ARG A 112 10.11 0.14 -15.77
C ARG A 112 9.60 1.06 -16.89
N ASN A 113 10.11 0.92 -18.12
CA ASN A 113 9.68 1.69 -19.28
C ASN A 113 8.53 1.05 -20.07
N ASP A 114 8.00 -0.11 -19.63
CA ASP A 114 6.78 -0.66 -20.24
C ASP A 114 5.62 0.33 -20.04
N SER A 115 4.84 0.46 -21.11
CA SER A 115 3.74 1.43 -21.16
C SER A 115 2.72 1.30 -20.02
N ARG A 116 2.59 0.10 -19.43
CA ARG A 116 1.70 -0.15 -18.28
C ARG A 116 2.19 0.59 -17.04
N PHE A 117 3.49 0.49 -16.74
CA PHE A 117 4.09 1.16 -15.57
C PHE A 117 4.17 2.66 -15.76
N VAL A 118 4.57 3.11 -16.97
CA VAL A 118 4.59 4.55 -17.33
C VAL A 118 3.21 5.18 -17.10
N LYS A 119 2.12 4.51 -17.52
CA LYS A 119 0.75 5.02 -17.33
C LYS A 119 0.35 5.08 -15.86
N ILE A 120 0.77 4.12 -15.04
CA ILE A 120 0.50 4.16 -13.59
C ILE A 120 1.19 5.37 -12.96
N ARG A 121 2.49 5.58 -13.23
CA ARG A 121 3.22 6.77 -12.73
C ARG A 121 2.53 8.06 -13.16
N HIS A 122 2.10 8.13 -14.42
CA HIS A 122 1.38 9.29 -14.93
C HIS A 122 0.05 9.52 -14.19
N CYS A 123 -0.73 8.47 -13.92
CA CYS A 123 -1.97 8.59 -13.16
C CYS A 123 -1.70 9.11 -11.74
N MET A 124 -0.70 8.57 -11.04
CA MET A 124 -0.33 9.01 -9.69
C MET A 124 0.10 10.48 -9.71
N ALA A 125 1.02 10.87 -10.60
CA ALA A 125 1.46 12.25 -10.72
C ALA A 125 0.31 13.22 -11.08
N GLN A 126 -0.59 12.81 -11.99
CA GLN A 126 -1.74 13.63 -12.38
C GLN A 126 -2.70 13.84 -11.20
N MET A 127 -2.97 12.81 -10.38
CA MET A 127 -3.81 12.96 -9.19
C MET A 127 -3.19 13.94 -8.20
N LEU A 128 -1.90 13.83 -7.92
CA LEU A 128 -1.18 14.74 -7.03
C LEU A 128 -1.25 16.18 -7.53
N ILE A 129 -0.92 16.42 -8.80
CA ILE A 129 -0.94 17.76 -9.42
C ILE A 129 -2.36 18.34 -9.39
N SER A 130 -3.35 17.57 -9.79
CA SER A 130 -4.73 18.03 -9.83
C SER A 130 -5.30 18.34 -8.44
N HIS A 131 -4.87 17.62 -7.42
CA HIS A 131 -5.32 17.88 -6.04
C HIS A 131 -4.83 19.23 -5.51
N PHE A 132 -3.61 19.63 -5.85
CA PHE A 132 -3.00 20.88 -5.39
C PHE A 132 -3.19 22.05 -6.38
N SER A 133 -3.95 21.86 -7.44
CA SER A 133 -4.32 22.91 -8.40
C SER A 133 -5.48 23.76 -7.89
N ASP A 134 -5.44 25.06 -8.19
CA ASP A 134 -6.54 25.98 -7.92
C ASP A 134 -7.60 25.98 -9.04
N ASP A 135 -7.38 25.28 -10.14
CA ASP A 135 -8.34 25.17 -11.24
C ASP A 135 -9.45 24.16 -10.89
N PRO A 136 -10.72 24.60 -10.76
CA PRO A 136 -11.82 23.69 -10.46
C PRO A 136 -12.03 22.59 -11.52
N LEU A 137 -11.54 22.76 -12.74
CA LEU A 137 -11.58 21.73 -13.79
C LEU A 137 -10.64 20.56 -13.51
N ASP A 138 -9.63 20.76 -12.70
CA ASP A 138 -8.68 19.69 -12.34
C ASP A 138 -9.32 18.60 -11.46
N THR A 139 -10.49 18.84 -10.88
CA THR A 139 -11.32 17.79 -10.27
C THR A 139 -11.70 16.70 -11.29
N PHE A 140 -11.96 17.08 -12.53
CA PHE A 140 -12.23 16.11 -13.60
C PHE A 140 -10.96 15.36 -14.02
N ALA A 141 -9.82 16.06 -14.09
CA ALA A 141 -8.51 15.43 -14.39
C ALA A 141 -8.13 14.42 -13.30
N PHE A 142 -8.32 14.75 -12.03
CA PHE A 142 -8.16 13.84 -10.90
C PHE A 142 -9.02 12.58 -11.05
N SER A 143 -10.32 12.77 -11.28
CA SER A 143 -11.28 11.67 -11.42
C SER A 143 -10.96 10.78 -12.63
N ALA A 144 -10.52 11.38 -13.74
CA ALA A 144 -10.10 10.64 -14.94
C ALA A 144 -8.85 9.80 -14.65
N ALA A 145 -7.83 10.37 -13.99
CA ALA A 145 -6.61 9.66 -13.62
C ALA A 145 -6.87 8.49 -12.67
N LEU A 146 -7.71 8.69 -11.66
CA LEU A 146 -8.10 7.64 -10.71
C LEU A 146 -8.84 6.48 -11.41
N ASN A 147 -9.81 6.78 -12.29
CA ASN A 147 -10.51 5.74 -13.05
C ASN A 147 -9.61 5.05 -14.06
N ALA A 148 -8.67 5.77 -14.70
CA ALA A 148 -7.67 5.20 -15.58
C ALA A 148 -6.74 4.23 -14.84
N LEU A 149 -6.29 4.60 -13.63
CA LEU A 149 -5.51 3.73 -12.76
C LEU A 149 -6.24 2.43 -12.45
N ALA A 150 -7.51 2.51 -12.01
CA ALA A 150 -8.32 1.33 -11.74
C ALA A 150 -8.46 0.42 -12.96
N TRP A 151 -8.73 1.03 -14.13
CA TRP A 151 -8.82 0.28 -15.38
C TRP A 151 -7.50 -0.42 -15.73
N ILE A 152 -6.35 0.24 -15.57
CA ILE A 152 -5.03 -0.32 -15.83
C ILE A 152 -4.79 -1.52 -14.88
N LEU A 153 -5.02 -1.35 -13.58
CA LEU A 153 -4.83 -2.39 -12.59
C LEU A 153 -5.67 -3.64 -12.91
N LEU A 154 -6.95 -3.45 -13.23
CA LEU A 154 -7.87 -4.56 -13.48
C LEU A 154 -7.66 -5.21 -14.85
N SER A 155 -7.34 -4.43 -15.90
CA SER A 155 -7.26 -4.93 -17.29
C SER A 155 -5.87 -5.42 -17.68
N LYS A 156 -4.80 -4.80 -17.16
CA LYS A 156 -3.42 -5.08 -17.58
C LYS A 156 -2.64 -5.95 -16.61
N PHE A 157 -3.04 -5.99 -15.34
CA PHE A 157 -2.41 -6.82 -14.31
C PHE A 157 -3.30 -7.97 -13.83
N GLN A 158 -4.54 -8.06 -14.31
CA GLN A 158 -5.48 -9.19 -14.17
C GLN A 158 -5.45 -9.80 -12.76
N PRO A 159 -6.24 -9.26 -11.80
CA PRO A 159 -6.24 -9.73 -10.43
C PRO A 159 -6.45 -11.25 -10.33
N GLN A 160 -5.53 -11.94 -9.67
CA GLN A 160 -5.54 -13.39 -9.49
C GLN A 160 -6.31 -13.76 -8.22
N LEU A 161 -7.11 -14.83 -8.26
CA LEU A 161 -7.66 -15.41 -7.02
C LEU A 161 -6.51 -15.81 -6.11
N GLN A 162 -6.60 -15.41 -4.86
CA GLN A 162 -5.63 -15.82 -3.86
C GLN A 162 -5.81 -17.31 -3.58
N ASN A 163 -4.76 -18.10 -3.77
CA ASN A 163 -4.80 -19.53 -3.47
C ASN A 163 -5.08 -19.74 -1.98
N SER A 164 -5.97 -20.70 -1.66
CA SER A 164 -6.33 -21.05 -0.28
C SER A 164 -5.14 -21.52 0.58
N ALA A 165 -4.03 -21.93 -0.03
CA ALA A 165 -2.79 -22.27 0.67
C ALA A 165 -2.12 -21.03 1.32
N VAL A 166 -2.25 -19.83 0.73
CA VAL A 166 -1.84 -18.56 1.33
C VAL A 166 -2.81 -18.12 2.45
N TYR A 167 -4.00 -18.74 2.50
CA TYR A 167 -4.99 -18.50 3.56
C TYR A 167 -4.68 -19.21 4.89
N SER A 168 -3.78 -20.21 4.92
CA SER A 168 -3.34 -20.79 6.19
C SER A 168 -2.48 -19.79 6.98
N ASP A 169 -1.69 -18.95 6.29
CA ASP A 169 -0.98 -17.82 6.89
C ASP A 169 -1.93 -16.71 7.37
N ARG A 170 -3.17 -16.65 6.84
CA ARG A 170 -4.14 -15.63 7.26
C ARG A 170 -4.69 -15.85 8.68
N LYS A 171 -4.60 -17.03 9.24
CA LYS A 171 -4.96 -17.22 10.67
C LYS A 171 -3.94 -16.49 11.53
N ASP A 172 -2.68 -16.55 11.14
CA ASP A 172 -1.60 -15.83 11.82
C ASP A 172 -1.66 -14.33 11.51
N GLU A 173 -1.92 -13.94 10.27
CA GLU A 173 -2.16 -12.53 9.90
C GLU A 173 -3.38 -11.94 10.62
N LYS A 174 -4.48 -12.70 10.73
CA LYS A 174 -5.66 -12.29 11.51
C LYS A 174 -5.32 -12.15 12.98
N ASN A 175 -4.59 -13.11 13.54
CA ASN A 175 -4.14 -13.06 14.92
C ASN A 175 -3.20 -11.87 15.16
N ILE A 176 -2.26 -11.60 14.28
CA ILE A 176 -1.36 -10.44 14.36
C ILE A 176 -2.16 -9.13 14.30
N HIS A 177 -3.15 -9.03 13.42
CA HIS A 177 -4.00 -7.86 13.37
C HIS A 177 -4.81 -7.65 14.66
N GLU A 178 -5.41 -8.71 15.17
CA GLU A 178 -6.12 -8.67 16.47
C GLU A 178 -5.19 -8.31 17.62
N MET A 179 -3.92 -8.75 17.58
CA MET A 179 -2.88 -8.36 18.53
C MET A 179 -2.55 -6.88 18.45
N ILE A 180 -2.35 -6.34 17.23
CA ILE A 180 -2.06 -4.92 17.02
C ILE A 180 -3.24 -4.08 17.52
N GLN A 181 -4.47 -4.41 17.12
CA GLN A 181 -5.67 -3.70 17.59
C GLN A 181 -5.80 -3.74 19.10
N PHE A 182 -5.58 -4.89 19.72
CA PHE A 182 -5.60 -5.04 21.16
C PHE A 182 -4.56 -4.18 21.87
N LEU A 183 -3.34 -4.09 21.29
CA LEU A 183 -2.29 -3.22 21.81
C LEU A 183 -2.66 -1.73 21.65
N GLU A 184 -3.22 -1.34 20.52
CA GLU A 184 -3.67 0.04 20.25
C GLU A 184 -4.82 0.46 21.20
N GLU A 185 -5.73 -0.45 21.51
CA GLU A 185 -6.83 -0.18 22.46
C GLU A 185 -6.36 -0.08 23.92
N ARG A 186 -5.27 -0.80 24.26
CA ARG A 186 -4.81 -1.00 25.64
C ARG A 186 -3.38 -0.57 25.94
N TYR A 187 -2.74 0.22 25.08
CA TYR A 187 -1.35 0.65 25.24
C TYR A 187 -1.07 1.41 26.56
N ARG A 188 -2.12 1.91 27.26
CA ARG A 188 -2.02 2.57 28.56
C ARG A 188 -2.05 1.59 29.74
N GLU A 189 -2.37 0.32 29.49
CA GLU A 189 -2.40 -0.72 30.51
C GLU A 189 -1.02 -1.41 30.60
N LYS A 190 -0.72 -2.00 31.74
CA LYS A 190 0.49 -2.81 31.91
C LYS A 190 0.28 -4.17 31.27
N LEU A 191 0.57 -4.28 29.97
CA LEU A 191 0.50 -5.52 29.21
C LEU A 191 1.85 -6.25 29.27
N THR A 192 1.81 -7.58 29.38
CA THR A 192 3.00 -8.45 29.35
C THR A 192 2.95 -9.38 28.15
N LEU A 193 4.12 -9.88 27.70
CA LEU A 193 4.18 -10.91 26.67
C LEU A 193 3.40 -12.18 27.06
N GLN A 194 3.32 -12.48 28.35
CA GLN A 194 2.55 -13.62 28.87
C GLN A 194 1.04 -13.41 28.67
N ASP A 195 0.53 -12.18 28.84
CA ASP A 195 -0.88 -11.87 28.60
C ASP A 195 -1.21 -12.03 27.11
N MET A 196 -0.33 -11.57 26.24
CA MET A 196 -0.47 -11.73 24.79
C MET A 196 -0.41 -13.20 24.38
N ALA A 197 0.59 -13.94 24.82
CA ALA A 197 0.76 -15.34 24.51
C ALA A 197 -0.45 -16.18 24.97
N LYS A 198 -0.97 -15.93 26.18
CA LYS A 198 -2.15 -16.61 26.71
C LYS A 198 -3.41 -16.34 25.89
N ARG A 199 -3.61 -15.09 25.47
CA ARG A 199 -4.81 -14.67 24.72
C ARG A 199 -4.90 -15.32 23.33
N TRP A 200 -3.77 -15.47 22.63
CA TRP A 200 -3.71 -16.02 21.27
C TRP A 200 -3.14 -17.45 21.20
N ASN A 201 -2.96 -18.09 22.36
CA ASN A 201 -2.46 -19.46 22.46
C ASN A 201 -1.07 -19.67 21.84
N TYR A 202 -0.19 -18.67 21.99
CA TYR A 202 1.24 -18.78 21.65
C TYR A 202 2.08 -19.09 22.88
N SER A 203 3.31 -19.57 22.66
CA SER A 203 4.30 -19.63 23.75
C SER A 203 4.85 -18.23 24.00
N ALA A 204 5.17 -17.89 25.24
CA ALA A 204 5.77 -16.60 25.59
C ALA A 204 7.15 -16.35 24.94
N THR A 205 7.77 -17.40 24.42
CA THR A 205 9.03 -17.32 23.66
C THR A 205 8.81 -16.99 22.19
N TYR A 206 7.58 -17.14 21.68
CA TYR A 206 7.18 -16.92 20.29
C TYR A 206 6.37 -15.63 20.11
N ALA A 207 5.85 -15.05 21.17
CA ALA A 207 5.14 -13.79 21.17
C ALA A 207 6.11 -12.62 21.42
#